data_e59d1b010ada369c05d73cf6ce858939
#
_entry.id   e59d1b010ada369c05d73cf6ce858939
#
_cell.length_a   1.000
_cell.length_b   1.000
_cell.length_c   1.000
_cell.angle_alpha   90.00
_cell.angle_beta   90.00
_cell.angle_gamma   90.00
#
_symmetry.space_group_name_H-M   'P 1'
#
loop_
_entity.id
_entity.type
_entity.pdbx_description
1 polymer ?
#
loop_
_entity_poly.entity_id
_entity_poly.type
_entity_poly.pdbx_seq_one_letter_code
_entity_poly.pdbx_strand_id
1 'polypeptide(L)'
;VVTTQTTSSSTEMSGDGPSYKTKKFKGDIEIDGSSTVFPITQAVAEEFMVNYQPDLRITVGVSGTGGGMKRFTVGETSISNASRPIKEKEASAAKENGIEFTELTVAYDGLSVVINKDNDWVDCLTVEQLNMMWRPENPVNKWSEIDSSWPDTEFNLYGPGTDSGTFDYFT
;
A
#
# COMPACT_ATOMS: atom_id res chain seq x y z
N VAL A 1 3.72 -17.02 8.51
CA VAL A 1 2.64 -17.78 7.86
C VAL A 1 1.53 -17.92 8.88
N VAL A 2 0.48 -17.14 8.75
CA VAL A 2 -0.75 -17.33 9.53
C VAL A 2 -1.76 -17.95 8.58
N THR A 3 -2.03 -19.24 8.77
CA THR A 3 -3.04 -19.99 8.03
C THR A 3 -4.38 -19.77 8.71
N THR A 4 -5.24 -18.95 8.13
CA THR A 4 -6.65 -18.89 8.53
C THR A 4 -7.45 -19.76 7.57
N GLN A 5 -8.04 -20.83 8.08
CA GLN A 5 -8.99 -21.65 7.34
C GLN A 5 -10.27 -20.82 7.12
N THR A 6 -10.53 -20.47 5.88
CA THR A 6 -11.82 -19.93 5.49
C THR A 6 -12.76 -21.08 5.19
N THR A 7 -13.69 -21.34 6.07
CA THR A 7 -14.83 -22.20 5.80
C THR A 7 -15.70 -21.49 4.76
N SER A 8 -15.67 -21.97 3.52
CA SER A 8 -16.57 -21.54 2.47
C SER A 8 -17.99 -22.04 2.77
N SER A 9 -18.82 -21.19 3.37
CA SER A 9 -20.26 -21.37 3.28
C SER A 9 -20.72 -20.79 1.94
N SER A 10 -20.99 -21.65 0.98
CA SER A 10 -21.70 -21.31 -0.25
C SER A 10 -23.13 -20.92 0.11
N THR A 11 -23.38 -19.64 0.33
CA THR A 11 -24.73 -19.10 0.29
C THR A 11 -25.05 -18.88 -1.19
N GLU A 12 -25.91 -19.72 -1.77
CA GLU A 12 -26.51 -19.47 -3.09
C GLU A 12 -27.28 -18.15 -3.02
N MET A 13 -26.71 -17.12 -3.61
CA MET A 13 -27.42 -15.87 -3.86
C MET A 13 -28.33 -16.09 -5.07
N SER A 14 -29.58 -16.46 -4.80
CA SER A 14 -30.65 -16.45 -5.82
C SER A 14 -31.03 -14.99 -6.11
N GLY A 15 -30.92 -14.58 -7.36
CA GLY A 15 -31.60 -13.42 -7.91
C GLY A 15 -30.76 -12.14 -7.95
N ASP A 16 -30.83 -11.49 -9.09
CA ASP A 16 -30.31 -10.17 -9.48
C ASP A 16 -28.82 -9.92 -9.17
N GLY A 17 -28.07 -9.65 -10.22
CA GLY A 17 -26.65 -9.33 -10.15
C GLY A 17 -26.34 -8.19 -9.16
N PRO A 18 -25.06 -7.87 -8.93
CA PRO A 18 -24.66 -6.90 -7.92
C PRO A 18 -25.48 -5.63 -8.00
N SER A 19 -25.95 -5.12 -6.86
CA SER A 19 -26.88 -3.98 -6.79
C SER A 19 -26.40 -2.71 -7.52
N TYR A 20 -25.08 -2.57 -7.71
CA TYR A 20 -24.50 -1.45 -8.47
C TYR A 20 -24.82 -1.46 -9.97
N LYS A 21 -25.27 -2.60 -10.53
CA LYS A 21 -25.69 -2.69 -11.94
C LYS A 21 -27.13 -2.24 -12.16
N THR A 22 -27.97 -2.42 -11.15
CA THR A 22 -29.41 -2.16 -11.23
C THR A 22 -29.82 -0.88 -10.53
N LYS A 23 -29.15 -0.53 -9.41
CA LYS A 23 -29.42 0.66 -8.62
C LYS A 23 -28.58 1.82 -9.10
N LYS A 24 -29.19 2.97 -9.38
CA LYS A 24 -28.49 4.21 -9.74
C LYS A 24 -28.14 5.00 -8.49
N PHE A 25 -26.88 5.44 -8.44
CA PHE A 25 -26.36 6.29 -7.39
C PHE A 25 -25.98 7.65 -7.98
N LYS A 26 -26.00 8.67 -7.16
CA LYS A 26 -25.60 10.03 -7.52
C LYS A 26 -24.85 10.67 -6.35
N GLY A 27 -23.82 11.42 -6.64
CA GLY A 27 -23.02 12.15 -5.65
C GLY A 27 -21.55 12.08 -5.95
N ASP A 28 -20.75 12.52 -4.99
CA ASP A 28 -19.30 12.59 -5.07
C ASP A 28 -18.67 11.53 -4.16
N ILE A 29 -17.61 10.88 -4.64
CA ILE A 29 -16.78 9.96 -3.86
C ILE A 29 -15.34 10.48 -3.95
N GLU A 30 -14.77 10.84 -2.82
CA GLU A 30 -13.36 11.22 -2.75
C GLU A 30 -12.51 10.07 -2.25
N ILE A 31 -11.44 9.78 -2.98
CA ILE A 31 -10.46 8.74 -2.70
C ILE A 31 -9.10 9.40 -2.68
N ASP A 32 -8.26 9.06 -1.69
CA ASP A 32 -6.90 9.58 -1.62
C ASP A 32 -5.96 8.55 -1.00
N GLY A 33 -4.65 8.70 -1.19
CA GLY A 33 -3.66 7.87 -0.52
C GLY A 33 -2.51 7.39 -1.39
N SER A 34 -2.24 6.09 -1.35
CA SER A 34 -1.08 5.44 -1.95
C SER A 34 -0.96 5.67 -3.45
N SER A 35 0.23 6.11 -3.89
CA SER A 35 0.60 6.20 -5.30
C SER A 35 0.70 4.84 -5.99
N THR A 36 1.05 3.79 -5.24
CA THR A 36 1.12 2.41 -5.75
C THR A 36 -0.26 1.87 -6.11
N VAL A 37 -1.28 2.20 -5.31
CA VAL A 37 -2.66 1.75 -5.52
C VAL A 37 -3.42 2.66 -6.49
N PHE A 38 -2.98 3.90 -6.64
CA PHE A 38 -3.63 4.92 -7.49
C PHE A 38 -4.01 4.41 -8.89
N PRO A 39 -3.10 3.81 -9.70
CA PRO A 39 -3.45 3.40 -11.06
C PRO A 39 -4.56 2.35 -11.11
N ILE A 40 -4.63 1.46 -10.12
CA ILE A 40 -5.69 0.46 -10.01
C ILE A 40 -7.02 1.15 -9.70
N THR A 41 -7.04 2.00 -8.69
CA THR A 41 -8.25 2.70 -8.26
C THR A 41 -8.76 3.66 -9.33
N GLN A 42 -7.85 4.37 -10.01
CA GLN A 42 -8.20 5.26 -11.11
C GLN A 42 -8.90 4.50 -12.25
N ALA A 43 -8.32 3.39 -12.70
CA ALA A 43 -8.91 2.58 -13.76
C ALA A 43 -10.28 2.02 -13.37
N VAL A 44 -10.41 1.51 -12.14
CA VAL A 44 -11.70 1.00 -11.63
C VAL A 44 -12.74 2.11 -11.51
N ALA A 45 -12.35 3.29 -11.02
CA ALA A 45 -13.25 4.43 -10.88
C ALA A 45 -13.78 4.92 -12.24
N GLU A 46 -12.90 5.03 -13.24
CA GLU A 46 -13.26 5.43 -14.61
C GLU A 46 -14.22 4.41 -15.23
N GLU A 47 -13.90 3.13 -15.16
CA GLU A 47 -14.75 2.05 -15.68
C GLU A 47 -16.12 2.05 -14.98
N PHE A 48 -16.14 2.23 -13.65
CA PHE A 48 -17.37 2.24 -12.86
C PHE A 48 -18.27 3.43 -13.21
N MET A 49 -17.72 4.63 -13.36
CA MET A 49 -18.47 5.81 -13.77
C MET A 49 -19.03 5.66 -15.20
N VAL A 50 -18.20 5.19 -16.14
CA VAL A 50 -18.60 5.12 -17.54
C VAL A 50 -19.66 4.05 -17.79
N ASN A 51 -19.46 2.85 -17.25
CA ASN A 51 -20.28 1.70 -17.64
C ASN A 51 -21.38 1.35 -16.64
N TYR A 52 -21.29 1.84 -15.40
CA TYR A 52 -22.24 1.44 -14.36
C TYR A 52 -22.95 2.61 -13.69
N GLN A 53 -22.26 3.67 -13.36
CA GLN A 53 -22.78 4.78 -12.52
C GLN A 53 -22.42 6.16 -13.08
N PRO A 54 -22.98 6.58 -14.21
CA PRO A 54 -22.60 7.83 -14.88
C PRO A 54 -22.96 9.11 -14.10
N ASP A 55 -23.82 9.00 -13.10
CA ASP A 55 -24.22 10.13 -12.23
C ASP A 55 -23.36 10.27 -10.98
N LEU A 56 -22.39 9.35 -10.77
CA LEU A 56 -21.38 9.48 -9.73
C LEU A 56 -20.16 10.25 -10.26
N ARG A 57 -19.59 11.07 -9.39
CA ARG A 57 -18.30 11.71 -9.61
C ARG A 57 -17.29 11.13 -8.63
N ILE A 58 -16.31 10.41 -9.15
CA ILE A 58 -15.25 9.80 -8.34
C ILE A 58 -13.94 10.52 -8.65
N THR A 59 -13.30 11.06 -7.61
CA THR A 59 -11.98 11.70 -7.71
C THR A 59 -10.96 10.88 -6.93
N VAL A 60 -9.79 10.67 -7.53
CA VAL A 60 -8.71 9.90 -6.92
C VAL A 60 -7.47 10.78 -6.80
N GLY A 61 -7.06 11.05 -5.56
CA GLY A 61 -5.87 11.82 -5.22
C GLY A 61 -4.69 10.92 -4.85
N VAL A 62 -3.51 11.53 -4.75
CA VAL A 62 -2.26 10.88 -4.33
C VAL A 62 -1.58 11.73 -3.29
N SER A 63 -1.67 11.33 -2.03
CA SER A 63 -1.00 11.98 -0.89
C SER A 63 -0.10 11.02 -0.10
N GLY A 64 0.14 9.82 -0.64
CA GLY A 64 0.77 8.71 0.04
C GLY A 64 -0.17 8.02 1.04
N THR A 65 0.18 6.79 1.47
CA THR A 65 -0.65 6.01 2.40
C THR A 65 -0.93 6.78 3.70
N GLY A 66 0.10 7.42 4.28
CA GLY A 66 -0.06 8.19 5.51
C GLY A 66 -0.94 9.43 5.36
N GLY A 67 -0.84 10.12 4.21
CA GLY A 67 -1.68 11.27 3.87
C GLY A 67 -3.15 10.87 3.72
N GLY A 68 -3.41 9.81 2.94
CA GLY A 68 -4.74 9.25 2.78
C GLY A 68 -5.38 8.82 4.09
N MET A 69 -4.64 8.12 4.96
CA MET A 69 -5.12 7.71 6.27
C MET A 69 -5.49 8.89 7.17
N LYS A 70 -4.70 9.97 7.15
CA LYS A 70 -5.04 11.19 7.93
C LYS A 70 -6.37 11.81 7.51
N ARG A 71 -6.64 11.88 6.22
CA ARG A 71 -7.90 12.41 5.67
C ARG A 71 -9.07 11.45 5.91
N PHE A 72 -8.82 10.16 5.75
CA PHE A 72 -9.84 9.12 5.95
C PHE A 72 -10.31 9.06 7.40
N THR A 73 -9.39 9.05 8.37
CA THR A 73 -9.72 8.93 9.80
C THR A 73 -10.48 10.12 10.38
N VAL A 74 -10.57 11.24 9.66
CA VAL A 74 -11.39 12.40 10.01
C VAL A 74 -12.63 12.56 9.11
N GLY A 75 -12.86 11.62 8.19
CA GLY A 75 -14.04 11.59 7.33
C GLY A 75 -13.98 12.53 6.12
N GLU A 76 -12.81 13.03 5.74
CA GLU A 76 -12.66 13.87 4.55
C GLU A 76 -12.72 13.06 3.25
N THR A 77 -12.35 11.78 3.29
CA THR A 77 -12.41 10.89 2.14
C THR A 77 -13.27 9.66 2.42
N SER A 78 -13.94 9.17 1.40
CA SER A 78 -14.77 7.96 1.48
C SER A 78 -13.96 6.68 1.46
N ILE A 79 -12.81 6.70 0.77
CA ILE A 79 -11.90 5.56 0.61
C ILE A 79 -10.46 6.06 0.78
N SER A 80 -9.64 5.27 1.45
CA SER A 80 -8.20 5.48 1.50
C SER A 80 -7.47 4.38 0.74
N ASN A 81 -6.68 4.77 -0.25
CA ASN A 81 -5.75 3.87 -0.91
C ASN A 81 -4.55 3.64 0.01
N ALA A 82 -4.24 2.37 0.29
CA ALA A 82 -3.15 2.04 1.20
C ALA A 82 -2.30 0.89 0.65
N SER A 83 -0.99 1.01 0.76
CA SER A 83 -0.02 -0.02 0.43
C SER A 83 0.47 -0.80 1.66
N ARG A 84 -0.19 -0.62 2.79
CA ARG A 84 -0.04 -1.36 4.04
C ARG A 84 -1.36 -1.41 4.79
N PRO A 85 -1.55 -2.34 5.74
CA PRO A 85 -2.69 -2.31 6.65
C PRO A 85 -2.76 -1.01 7.46
N ILE A 86 -3.97 -0.67 7.94
CA ILE A 86 -4.16 0.43 8.86
C ILE A 86 -3.37 0.20 10.15
N LYS A 87 -2.69 1.23 10.65
CA LYS A 87 -1.97 1.15 11.94
C LYS A 87 -2.96 1.29 13.10
N GLU A 88 -2.64 0.71 14.26
CA GLU A 88 -3.49 0.78 15.46
C GLU A 88 -3.88 2.20 15.86
N LYS A 89 -2.92 3.15 15.76
CA LYS A 89 -3.18 4.57 16.01
C LYS A 89 -4.19 5.17 15.04
N GLU A 90 -4.12 4.80 13.76
CA GLU A 90 -5.05 5.26 12.72
C GLU A 90 -6.44 4.66 12.93
N ALA A 91 -6.51 3.36 13.25
CA ALA A 91 -7.78 2.69 13.58
C ALA A 91 -8.45 3.30 14.81
N SER A 92 -7.67 3.63 15.84
CA SER A 92 -8.16 4.31 17.04
C SER A 92 -8.72 5.69 16.70
N ALA A 93 -8.01 6.48 15.89
CA ALA A 93 -8.46 7.79 15.45
C ALA A 93 -9.77 7.71 14.63
N ALA A 94 -9.89 6.73 13.72
CA ALA A 94 -11.13 6.49 12.98
C ALA A 94 -12.30 6.20 13.93
N LYS A 95 -12.09 5.33 14.90
CA LYS A 95 -13.10 4.97 15.92
C LYS A 95 -13.52 6.17 16.77
N GLU A 96 -12.56 7.00 17.22
CA GLU A 96 -12.85 8.21 17.98
C GLU A 96 -13.72 9.21 17.20
N ASN A 97 -13.55 9.25 15.87
CA ASN A 97 -14.35 10.07 14.97
C ASN A 97 -15.64 9.36 14.47
N GLY A 98 -15.97 8.19 15.01
CA GLY A 98 -17.18 7.45 14.66
C GLY A 98 -17.14 6.81 13.27
N ILE A 99 -15.95 6.60 12.70
CA ILE A 99 -15.75 6.02 11.37
C ILE A 99 -15.54 4.51 11.52
N GLU A 100 -16.48 3.75 10.98
CA GLU A 100 -16.33 2.31 10.77
C GLU A 100 -15.75 2.07 9.37
N PHE A 101 -14.84 1.11 9.26
CA PHE A 101 -14.17 0.82 8.00
C PHE A 101 -14.02 -0.69 7.77
N THR A 102 -13.83 -1.03 6.50
CA THR A 102 -13.50 -2.39 6.07
C THR A 102 -12.24 -2.33 5.21
N GLU A 103 -11.26 -3.18 5.47
CA GLU A 103 -10.09 -3.35 4.63
C GLU A 103 -10.38 -4.37 3.51
N LEU A 104 -10.08 -3.99 2.27
CA LEU A 104 -10.21 -4.85 1.10
C LEU A 104 -8.84 -4.98 0.43
N THR A 105 -8.31 -6.18 0.38
CA THR A 105 -7.08 -6.47 -0.37
C THR A 105 -7.39 -6.51 -1.85
N VAL A 106 -6.81 -5.58 -2.62
CA VAL A 106 -7.05 -5.46 -4.07
C VAL A 106 -5.96 -6.09 -4.91
N ALA A 107 -4.71 -6.11 -4.41
CA ALA A 107 -3.56 -6.72 -5.07
C ALA A 107 -2.42 -6.95 -4.06
N TYR A 108 -1.42 -7.71 -4.49
CA TYR A 108 -0.13 -7.82 -3.80
C TYR A 108 0.92 -7.09 -4.62
N ASP A 109 1.76 -6.33 -3.93
CA ASP A 109 2.94 -5.67 -4.51
C ASP A 109 4.20 -6.30 -3.95
N GLY A 110 5.26 -6.36 -4.76
CA GLY A 110 6.55 -6.91 -4.39
C GLY A 110 7.61 -5.82 -4.35
N LEU A 111 8.35 -5.74 -3.25
CA LEU A 111 9.53 -4.89 -3.14
C LEU A 111 10.77 -5.72 -3.47
N SER A 112 11.56 -5.26 -4.44
CA SER A 112 12.82 -5.90 -4.81
C SER A 112 14.00 -4.98 -4.46
N VAL A 113 15.01 -5.57 -3.84
CA VAL A 113 16.31 -4.91 -3.69
C VAL A 113 17.13 -5.23 -4.93
N VAL A 114 17.63 -4.20 -5.58
CA VAL A 114 18.46 -4.34 -6.79
C VAL A 114 19.88 -3.86 -6.50
N ILE A 115 20.85 -4.51 -7.08
CA ILE A 115 22.28 -4.16 -6.99
C ILE A 115 22.83 -3.82 -8.38
N ASN A 116 23.96 -3.12 -8.42
CA ASN A 116 24.63 -2.85 -9.68
C ASN A 116 25.02 -4.17 -10.37
N LYS A 117 24.88 -4.24 -11.68
CA LYS A 117 25.21 -5.43 -12.50
C LYS A 117 26.68 -5.88 -12.39
N ASP A 118 27.57 -4.97 -11.99
CA ASP A 118 29.00 -5.25 -11.81
C ASP A 118 29.32 -5.74 -10.37
N ASN A 119 28.32 -5.84 -9.49
CA ASN A 119 28.43 -6.45 -8.18
C ASN A 119 28.21 -7.96 -8.34
N ASP A 120 29.29 -8.73 -8.34
CA ASP A 120 29.30 -10.17 -8.52
C ASP A 120 29.57 -10.97 -7.23
N TRP A 121 29.58 -10.26 -6.07
CA TRP A 121 29.85 -10.86 -4.76
C TRP A 121 28.59 -10.95 -3.85
N VAL A 122 27.49 -10.31 -4.20
CA VAL A 122 26.23 -10.40 -3.46
C VAL A 122 25.19 -11.20 -4.25
N ASP A 123 24.90 -12.40 -3.79
CA ASP A 123 23.79 -13.20 -4.35
C ASP A 123 22.48 -12.97 -3.62
N CYS A 124 22.54 -12.71 -2.32
CA CYS A 124 21.39 -12.54 -1.46
C CYS A 124 21.73 -11.62 -0.28
N LEU A 125 20.75 -10.83 0.18
CA LEU A 125 20.83 -10.04 1.41
C LEU A 125 19.74 -10.50 2.37
N THR A 126 20.12 -10.71 3.62
CA THR A 126 19.14 -10.96 4.70
C THR A 126 18.48 -9.66 5.15
N VAL A 127 17.35 -9.76 5.84
CA VAL A 127 16.67 -8.60 6.45
C VAL A 127 17.59 -7.90 7.45
N GLU A 128 18.39 -8.66 8.22
CA GLU A 128 19.36 -8.12 9.17
C GLU A 128 20.47 -7.31 8.46
N GLN A 129 20.98 -7.82 7.35
CA GLN A 129 21.98 -7.10 6.55
C GLN A 129 21.40 -5.82 5.95
N LEU A 130 20.18 -5.86 5.43
CA LEU A 130 19.48 -4.65 4.97
C LEU A 130 19.27 -3.65 6.10
N ASN A 131 18.89 -4.13 7.29
CA ASN A 131 18.75 -3.25 8.46
C ASN A 131 20.08 -2.58 8.86
N MET A 132 21.21 -3.31 8.79
CA MET A 132 22.53 -2.71 9.05
C MET A 132 22.85 -1.55 8.10
N MET A 133 22.44 -1.66 6.83
CA MET A 133 22.66 -0.64 5.80
C MET A 133 21.77 0.59 5.97
N TRP A 134 20.49 0.40 6.34
CA TRP A 134 19.45 1.43 6.29
C TRP A 134 19.07 2.02 7.66
N ARG A 135 19.51 1.42 8.75
CA ARG A 135 19.21 1.95 10.09
C ARG A 135 19.80 3.34 10.31
N PRO A 136 19.09 4.26 11.00
CA PRO A 136 19.57 5.62 11.22
C PRO A 136 20.74 5.69 12.22
N GLU A 137 20.84 4.70 13.11
CA GLU A 137 21.87 4.64 14.14
C GLU A 137 23.00 3.71 13.71
N ASN A 138 24.21 4.25 13.61
CA ASN A 138 25.43 3.51 13.22
C ASN A 138 25.25 2.70 11.92
N PRO A 139 24.83 3.33 10.81
CA PRO A 139 24.74 2.63 9.55
C PRO A 139 26.14 2.19 9.11
N VAL A 140 26.23 1.01 8.51
CA VAL A 140 27.43 0.59 7.79
C VAL A 140 27.44 1.25 6.42
N ASN A 141 28.62 1.52 5.86
CA ASN A 141 28.77 2.14 4.54
C ASN A 141 29.69 1.39 3.59
N LYS A 142 30.29 0.28 4.04
CA LYS A 142 31.15 -0.58 3.25
C LYS A 142 30.61 -2.00 3.20
N TRP A 143 30.80 -2.66 2.08
CA TRP A 143 30.42 -4.06 1.90
C TRP A 143 31.09 -5.00 2.91
N SER A 144 32.40 -4.78 3.20
CA SER A 144 33.16 -5.55 4.19
C SER A 144 32.66 -5.45 5.63
N GLU A 145 31.89 -4.43 5.96
CA GLU A 145 31.27 -4.28 7.29
C GLU A 145 29.99 -5.13 7.44
N ILE A 146 29.40 -5.56 6.30
CA ILE A 146 28.25 -6.44 6.29
C ILE A 146 28.71 -7.90 6.29
N ASP A 147 29.68 -8.21 5.43
CA ASP A 147 30.34 -9.52 5.36
C ASP A 147 31.83 -9.31 5.08
N SER A 148 32.68 -9.82 5.95
CA SER A 148 34.12 -9.66 5.86
C SER A 148 34.76 -10.33 4.63
N SER A 149 34.04 -11.18 3.92
CA SER A 149 34.47 -11.76 2.66
C SER A 149 34.22 -10.86 1.45
N TRP A 150 33.45 -9.80 1.60
CA TRP A 150 33.11 -8.86 0.55
C TRP A 150 34.15 -7.73 0.44
N PRO A 151 34.21 -7.03 -0.71
CA PRO A 151 35.18 -5.95 -0.93
C PRO A 151 35.09 -4.83 0.11
N ASP A 152 36.26 -4.25 0.49
CA ASP A 152 36.32 -3.06 1.35
C ASP A 152 36.08 -1.78 0.53
N THR A 153 34.88 -1.70 -0.08
CA THR A 153 34.45 -0.57 -0.89
C THR A 153 33.12 0.00 -0.36
N GLU A 154 32.96 1.29 -0.49
CA GLU A 154 31.73 1.98 -0.10
C GLU A 154 30.58 1.63 -1.07
N PHE A 155 29.34 1.68 -0.55
CA PHE A 155 28.13 1.59 -1.35
C PHE A 155 27.27 2.83 -1.18
N ASN A 156 26.45 3.11 -2.18
CA ASN A 156 25.43 4.14 -2.12
C ASN A 156 24.04 3.50 -2.07
N LEU A 157 23.19 4.00 -1.18
CA LEU A 157 21.82 3.57 -1.01
C LEU A 157 20.88 4.48 -1.79
N TYR A 158 19.97 3.87 -2.52
CA TYR A 158 18.92 4.55 -3.25
C TYR A 158 17.58 3.94 -2.89
N GLY A 159 16.61 4.76 -2.62
CA GLY A 159 15.27 4.33 -2.28
C GLY A 159 14.21 5.36 -2.66
N PRO A 160 12.94 4.99 -2.59
CA PRO A 160 11.85 5.94 -2.81
C PRO A 160 11.83 7.01 -1.72
N GLY A 161 11.26 8.17 -2.03
CA GLY A 161 11.05 9.25 -1.06
C GLY A 161 9.96 8.92 -0.03
N THR A 162 9.85 9.79 0.98
CA THR A 162 8.91 9.66 2.10
C THR A 162 7.43 9.65 1.71
N ASP A 163 7.11 10.06 0.49
CA ASP A 163 5.73 10.04 -0.05
C ASP A 163 5.36 8.69 -0.67
N SER A 164 6.29 7.74 -0.69
CA SER A 164 6.08 6.41 -1.25
C SER A 164 5.64 5.41 -0.20
N GLY A 165 4.62 4.62 -0.52
CA GLY A 165 4.24 3.47 0.31
C GLY A 165 5.34 2.42 0.45
N THR A 166 6.26 2.34 -0.52
CA THR A 166 7.45 1.49 -0.45
C THR A 166 8.41 1.96 0.65
N PHE A 167 8.59 3.29 0.81
CA PHE A 167 9.35 3.85 1.92
C PHE A 167 8.71 3.47 3.26
N ASP A 168 7.40 3.68 3.42
CA ASP A 168 6.64 3.35 4.64
C ASP A 168 6.69 1.86 5.00
N TYR A 169 6.81 0.99 4.00
CA TYR A 169 6.87 -0.46 4.20
C TYR A 169 8.28 -0.93 4.57
N PHE A 170 9.31 -0.33 3.98
CA PHE A 170 10.69 -0.74 4.13
C PHE A 170 11.35 -0.19 5.40
N THR A 171 10.95 0.98 5.88
CA THR A 171 11.49 1.67 7.07
C THR A 171 10.57 1.55 8.26
#